data_bee6f00a901d6e149293b2cc07ed64ae
#
_entry.id   bee6f00a901d6e149293b2cc07ed64ae
#
_cell.length_a   1.000
_cell.length_b   1.000
_cell.length_c   1.000
_cell.angle_alpha   90.00
_cell.angle_beta   90.00
_cell.angle_gamma   90.00
#
_symmetry.space_group_name_H-M   'P 1'
#
loop_
_entity.id
_entity.type
_entity.pdbx_description
1 polymer ?
#
loop_
_entity_poly.entity_id
_entity_poly.type
_entity_poly.pdbx_seq_one_letter_code
_entity_poly.pdbx_strand_id
1 'polypeptide(L)' 'MAYNRKNLLKRIIEIQNITLDQTKRGVTQEWTYCNIIFPTYLISRATYYRYLGVNAKRELKEIDGII' A
#
# COMPACT_ATOMS: atom_id res chain seq x y z
N MET A 1 -10.44 -12.95 16.57
CA MET A 1 -9.36 -13.33 15.72
C MET A 1 -8.24 -12.29 15.72
N ALA A 2 -7.04 -12.72 15.75
CA ALA A 2 -5.92 -11.81 15.85
C ALA A 2 -5.73 -11.01 14.56
N TYR A 3 -5.47 -9.73 14.73
CA TYR A 3 -5.12 -8.85 13.66
C TYR A 3 -3.73 -9.24 13.11
N ASN A 4 -3.64 -9.43 11.80
CA ASN A 4 -2.36 -9.85 11.20
C ASN A 4 -1.69 -8.64 10.53
N ARG A 5 -0.80 -8.00 11.29
CA ARG A 5 -0.10 -6.82 10.81
C ARG A 5 0.81 -7.13 9.61
N LYS A 6 1.40 -8.33 9.59
CA LYS A 6 2.27 -8.72 8.49
C LYS A 6 1.51 -8.74 7.17
N ASN A 7 0.29 -9.29 7.17
CA ASN A 7 -0.54 -9.30 5.96
C ASN A 7 -0.95 -7.89 5.55
N LEU A 8 -1.26 -7.04 6.52
CA LEU A 8 -1.57 -5.65 6.23
C LEU A 8 -0.38 -4.94 5.60
N LEU A 9 0.82 -5.13 6.14
CA LEU A 9 2.03 -4.51 5.60
C LEU A 9 2.31 -4.98 4.18
N LYS A 10 2.09 -6.25 3.88
CA LYS A 10 2.24 -6.76 2.52
C LYS A 10 1.27 -6.08 1.56
N ARG A 11 0.02 -5.88 2.00
CA ARG A 11 -0.98 -5.18 1.18
C ARG A 11 -0.56 -3.73 0.93
N ILE A 12 -0.06 -3.05 1.96
CA ILE A 12 0.42 -1.67 1.83
C ILE A 12 1.56 -1.60 0.83
N ILE A 13 2.49 -2.56 0.88
CA ILE A 13 3.60 -2.61 -0.06
C ILE A 13 3.10 -2.81 -1.49
N GLU A 14 2.11 -3.67 -1.70
CA GLU A 14 1.52 -3.85 -3.02
C GLU A 14 0.94 -2.55 -3.55
N ILE A 15 0.20 -1.84 -2.71
CA ILE A 15 -0.40 -0.55 -3.08
C ILE A 15 0.69 0.47 -3.42
N GLN A 16 1.75 0.53 -2.62
CA GLN A 16 2.86 1.43 -2.88
C GLN A 16 3.56 1.10 -4.19
N ASN A 17 3.76 -0.18 -4.47
CA ASN A 17 4.41 -0.61 -5.70
C ASN A 17 3.57 -0.29 -6.93
N ILE A 18 2.26 -0.50 -6.86
CA ILE A 18 1.33 -0.14 -7.93
C ILE A 18 1.41 1.37 -8.20
N THR A 19 1.37 2.16 -7.13
CA THR A 19 1.42 3.62 -7.25
C THR A 19 2.74 4.07 -7.87
N LEU A 20 3.85 3.50 -7.42
CA LEU A 20 5.17 3.85 -7.94
C LEU A 20 5.27 3.52 -9.42
N ASP A 21 4.81 2.34 -9.83
CA ASP A 21 4.83 1.93 -11.21
C ASP A 21 4.02 2.88 -12.09
N GLN A 22 2.82 3.25 -11.66
CA GLN A 22 1.97 4.17 -12.41
C GLN A 22 2.58 5.57 -12.47
N THR A 23 3.18 6.03 -11.37
CA THR A 23 3.84 7.33 -11.34
C THR A 23 5.00 7.38 -12.35
N LYS A 24 5.76 6.30 -12.48
CA LYS A 24 6.83 6.22 -13.46
C LYS A 24 6.31 6.31 -14.89
N ARG A 25 5.08 5.93 -15.11
CA ARG A 25 4.41 6.01 -16.41
C ARG A 25 3.77 7.37 -16.66
N GLY A 26 3.88 8.29 -15.69
CA GLY A 26 3.30 9.62 -15.82
C GLY A 26 1.85 9.70 -15.38
N VAL A 27 1.36 8.68 -14.69
CA VAL A 27 -0.02 8.64 -14.19
C VAL A 27 -0.08 9.26 -12.80
N THR A 28 -1.14 10.03 -12.52
CA THR A 28 -1.29 10.67 -11.21
C THR A 28 -1.71 9.67 -10.15
N GLN A 29 -1.46 10.00 -8.88
CA GLN A 29 -1.90 9.19 -7.76
C GLN A 29 -3.43 9.09 -7.71
N GLU A 30 -4.12 10.19 -7.98
CA GLU A 30 -5.57 10.20 -7.96
C GLU A 30 -6.15 9.25 -9.02
N TRP A 31 -5.60 9.29 -10.23
CA TRP A 31 -6.03 8.36 -11.28
C TRP A 31 -5.83 6.92 -10.84
N THR A 32 -4.65 6.65 -10.25
CA THR A 32 -4.31 5.31 -9.77
C THR A 32 -5.31 4.85 -8.70
N TYR A 33 -5.64 5.73 -7.77
CA TYR A 33 -6.62 5.40 -6.75
C TYR A 33 -7.97 5.07 -7.36
N CYS A 34 -8.49 5.94 -8.21
CA CYS A 34 -9.84 5.78 -8.77
C CYS A 34 -9.97 4.57 -9.68
N ASN A 35 -8.93 4.24 -10.43
CA ASN A 35 -9.02 3.25 -11.49
C ASN A 35 -8.42 1.90 -11.13
N ILE A 36 -7.51 1.84 -10.17
CA ILE A 36 -6.83 0.61 -9.80
C ILE A 36 -7.09 0.26 -8.34
N ILE A 37 -6.79 1.18 -7.44
CA ILE A 37 -6.80 0.87 -6.00
C ILE A 37 -8.22 0.69 -5.47
N PHE A 38 -9.10 1.63 -5.74
CA PHE A 38 -10.46 1.55 -5.23
C PHE A 38 -11.20 0.29 -5.69
N PRO A 39 -11.21 -0.06 -6.99
CA PRO A 39 -11.89 -1.27 -7.44
C PRO A 39 -11.29 -2.55 -6.88
N THR A 40 -9.99 -2.55 -6.61
CA THR A 40 -9.28 -3.75 -6.17
C THR A 40 -9.33 -3.93 -4.66
N TYR A 41 -9.11 -2.86 -3.91
CA TYR A 41 -8.96 -2.95 -2.44
C TYR A 41 -10.14 -2.37 -1.69
N LEU A 42 -10.98 -1.57 -2.33
CA LEU A 42 -12.18 -0.97 -1.73
C LEU A 42 -11.85 -0.15 -0.47
N ILE A 43 -10.76 0.61 -0.53
CA ILE A 43 -10.36 1.48 0.58
C ILE A 43 -10.67 2.94 0.23
N SER A 44 -10.82 3.77 1.28
CA SER A 44 -11.08 5.18 1.08
C SER A 44 -9.84 5.91 0.58
N ARG A 45 -10.04 7.11 0.01
CA ARG A 45 -8.92 7.94 -0.44
C ARG A 45 -8.00 8.30 0.71
N ALA A 46 -8.56 8.61 1.88
CA ALA A 46 -7.77 8.93 3.05
C ALA A 46 -6.88 7.75 3.47
N THR A 47 -7.43 6.54 3.44
CA THR A 47 -6.67 5.34 3.76
C THR A 47 -5.56 5.10 2.75
N TYR A 48 -5.84 5.31 1.47
CA TYR A 48 -4.85 5.16 0.41
C TYR A 48 -3.65 6.09 0.64
N TYR A 49 -3.92 7.38 0.86
CA TYR A 49 -2.83 8.33 1.07
C TYR A 49 -2.08 8.06 2.36
N ARG A 50 -2.77 7.59 3.39
CA ARG A 50 -2.10 7.18 4.63
C ARG A 50 -1.13 6.03 4.35
N TYR A 51 -1.55 5.06 3.56
CA TYR A 51 -0.71 3.91 3.22
C TYR A 51 0.53 4.33 2.42
N LEU A 52 0.40 5.33 1.56
CA LEU A 52 1.56 5.82 0.81
C LEU A 52 2.63 6.42 1.72
N GLY A 53 2.23 6.92 2.89
CA GLY A 53 3.17 7.48 3.85
C GLY A 53 3.75 6.47 4.84
N VAL A 54 3.28 5.23 4.83
CA VAL A 54 3.77 4.20 5.76
C VAL A 54 5.06 3.61 5.23
N ASN A 55 6.06 3.45 6.11
CA ASN A 55 7.30 2.78 5.74
C ASN A 55 7.14 1.28 5.91
N ALA A 56 6.26 0.69 5.10
CA ALA A 56 5.83 -0.70 5.26
C ALA A 56 6.95 -1.71 5.03
N LYS A 57 7.83 -1.43 4.07
CA LYS A 57 8.94 -2.34 3.77
C LYS A 57 9.87 -2.47 4.97
N ARG A 58 10.16 -1.36 5.64
CA ARG A 58 11.00 -1.36 6.83
C ARG A 58 10.32 -2.08 7.99
N GLU A 59 9.04 -1.79 8.22
CA GLU A 59 8.30 -2.45 9.29
C GLU A 59 8.21 -3.95 9.08
N LEU A 60 7.95 -4.37 7.85
CA LEU A 60 7.88 -5.79 7.53
C LEU A 60 9.22 -6.47 7.75
N LYS A 61 10.31 -5.82 7.34
CA LYS A 61 11.65 -6.35 7.54
C LYS A 61 11.97 -6.51 9.03
N GLU A 62 11.56 -5.55 9.85
CA GLU A 62 11.75 -5.62 11.29
C GLU A 62 10.98 -6.79 11.90
N ILE A 63 9.75 -7.02 11.46
CA ILE A 63 8.96 -8.15 11.94
C ILE A 63 9.62 -9.47 11.55
N ASP A 64 10.05 -9.60 10.30
CA ASP A 64 10.71 -10.81 9.84
C ASP A 64 12.07 -11.01 10.48
N GLY A 65 12.76 -9.92 10.81
CA GLY A 65 14.09 -9.98 11.39
C GLY A 65 14.12 -10.35 12.87
N ILE A 66 12.96 -10.32 13.53
CA ILE A 66 12.86 -10.67 14.95
C ILE A 66 12.89 -12.18 15.15
N ILE A 67 12.49 -12.92 14.18
CA ILE A 67 12.39 -14.37 14.28
C ILE A 67 13.78 -15.04 14.22
#